data_4ec8767ed9776f64ad5db2567b352948
#
_entry.id   4ec8767ed9776f64ad5db2567b352948
#
_cell.length_a   1.000
_cell.length_b   1.000
_cell.length_c   1.000
_cell.angle_alpha   90.00
_cell.angle_beta   90.00
_cell.angle_gamma   90.00
#
_symmetry.space_group_name_H-M   'P 1'
#
loop_
_entity.id
_entity.type
_entity.pdbx_description
1 polymer ?
#
loop_
_entity_poly.entity_id
_entity_poly.type
_entity_poly.pdbx_seq_one_letter_code
_entity_poly.pdbx_strand_id
1 'polypeptide(L)'
;MRVFRTADFPGFGDDSPQGFVQQLEALKDLLQTGVDPARCAQPMMGDPALPFRPWINMKQTFCAQPQIIEFHNGRGVRYVSYYSQGPNPVLEQEVFYTFQALTEDGEFYVSAFFPVETGIFPTEPPACPTCGEPDYDPFAEWTAVLGEQLIQLNAQPADEFEPSLNVLDELIKSVQIRN
;
A
#
# COMPACT_ATOMS: atom_id res chain seq x y z
N MET A 1 -2.76 -8.90 11.10
CA MET A 1 -2.68 -7.62 11.80
C MET A 1 -1.54 -7.64 12.80
N ARG A 2 -0.81 -6.53 12.97
CA ARG A 2 0.27 -6.32 13.95
C ARG A 2 0.05 -5.00 14.66
N VAL A 3 0.46 -4.94 15.93
CA VAL A 3 0.35 -3.75 16.77
C VAL A 3 1.73 -3.49 17.37
N PHE A 4 2.19 -2.25 17.29
CA PHE A 4 3.50 -1.83 17.78
C PHE A 4 3.31 -0.67 18.76
N ARG A 5 4.04 -0.66 19.88
CA ARG A 5 4.08 0.53 20.73
C ARG A 5 4.96 1.59 20.04
N THR A 6 4.42 2.78 19.88
CA THR A 6 5.16 3.89 19.22
C THR A 6 6.37 4.34 20.04
N ALA A 7 6.29 4.21 21.36
CA ALA A 7 7.41 4.50 22.28
C ALA A 7 8.64 3.62 22.06
N ASP A 8 8.48 2.43 21.45
CA ASP A 8 9.58 1.50 21.15
C ASP A 8 10.30 1.85 19.85
N PHE A 9 9.73 2.70 18.97
CA PHE A 9 10.25 3.01 17.65
C PHE A 9 11.68 3.58 17.65
N PRO A 10 12.06 4.52 18.53
CA PRO A 10 13.43 5.01 18.60
C PRO A 10 14.46 3.94 18.92
N GLY A 11 14.06 2.87 19.62
CA GLY A 11 14.91 1.74 19.98
C GLY A 11 15.25 0.80 18.82
N PHE A 12 14.53 0.89 17.70
CA PHE A 12 14.81 0.05 16.53
C PHE A 12 15.95 0.56 15.65
N GLY A 13 16.52 1.77 15.95
CA GLY A 13 17.80 2.23 15.41
C GLY A 13 17.89 2.40 13.90
N ASP A 14 16.77 2.59 13.22
CA ASP A 14 16.71 2.76 11.78
C ASP A 14 16.36 4.20 11.41
N ASP A 15 17.37 4.99 11.06
CA ASP A 15 17.26 6.39 10.64
C ASP A 15 16.96 6.55 9.14
N SER A 16 16.73 5.45 8.42
CA SER A 16 16.37 5.50 7.00
C SER A 16 14.97 6.11 6.79
N PRO A 17 14.63 6.60 5.58
CA PRO A 17 13.27 7.06 5.25
C PRO A 17 12.18 6.01 5.48
N GLN A 18 12.57 4.72 5.51
CA GLN A 18 11.71 3.59 5.85
C GLN A 18 11.77 3.25 7.34
N GLY A 19 12.56 3.98 8.14
CA GLY A 19 12.69 3.79 9.58
C GLY A 19 11.36 3.95 10.33
N PHE A 20 11.28 3.39 11.54
CA PHE A 20 10.03 3.41 12.31
C PHE A 20 9.57 4.82 12.65
N VAL A 21 10.50 5.68 13.06
CA VAL A 21 10.18 7.07 13.44
C VAL A 21 9.67 7.85 12.23
N GLN A 22 10.37 7.74 11.09
CA GLN A 22 10.00 8.44 9.86
C GLN A 22 8.65 7.98 9.31
N GLN A 23 8.36 6.69 9.37
CA GLN A 23 7.07 6.14 8.97
C GLN A 23 5.95 6.57 9.92
N LEU A 24 6.23 6.68 11.22
CA LEU A 24 5.28 7.20 12.21
C LEU A 24 4.93 8.67 11.93
N GLU A 25 5.93 9.51 11.69
CA GLU A 25 5.70 10.94 11.39
C GLU A 25 4.99 11.11 10.04
N ALA A 26 5.37 10.33 9.02
CA ALA A 26 4.69 10.32 7.73
C ALA A 26 3.21 9.90 7.85
N LEU A 27 2.89 8.93 8.71
CA LEU A 27 1.53 8.54 8.96
C LEU A 27 0.74 9.63 9.71
N LYS A 28 1.33 10.26 10.72
CA LYS A 28 0.71 11.39 11.45
C LYS A 28 0.35 12.53 10.51
N ASP A 29 1.29 12.93 9.65
CA ASP A 29 1.09 13.98 8.66
C ASP A 29 -0.04 13.61 7.70
N LEU A 30 0.00 12.40 7.15
CA LEU A 30 -1.00 11.91 6.21
C LEU A 30 -2.41 11.84 6.85
N LEU A 31 -2.52 11.47 8.12
CA LEU A 31 -3.80 11.45 8.82
C LEU A 31 -4.35 12.86 9.11
N GLN A 32 -3.49 13.88 9.13
CA GLN A 32 -3.90 15.29 9.27
C GLN A 32 -4.26 15.93 7.93
N THR A 33 -3.49 15.67 6.90
CA THR A 33 -3.62 16.33 5.58
C THR A 33 -4.54 15.59 4.62
N GLY A 34 -4.78 14.30 4.87
CA GLY A 34 -5.48 13.41 3.95
C GLY A 34 -4.54 12.81 2.88
N VAL A 35 -5.06 11.87 2.12
CA VAL A 35 -4.36 11.26 0.98
C VAL A 35 -4.76 12.00 -0.28
N ASP A 36 -3.78 12.52 -1.02
CA ASP A 36 -4.02 13.00 -2.38
C ASP A 36 -4.27 11.81 -3.32
N PRO A 37 -5.47 11.63 -3.88
CA PRO A 37 -5.75 10.52 -4.78
C PRO A 37 -4.88 10.52 -6.04
N ALA A 38 -4.43 11.71 -6.50
CA ALA A 38 -3.55 11.84 -7.67
C ALA A 38 -2.21 11.13 -7.46
N ARG A 39 -1.77 11.02 -6.19
CA ARG A 39 -0.56 10.28 -5.82
C ARG A 39 -0.68 8.78 -6.13
N CYS A 40 -1.88 8.23 -6.00
CA CYS A 40 -2.17 6.82 -6.25
C CYS A 40 -2.65 6.52 -7.68
N ALA A 41 -2.62 7.52 -8.56
CA ALA A 41 -3.06 7.37 -9.96
C ALA A 41 -1.92 7.01 -10.93
N GLN A 42 -0.69 6.88 -10.44
CA GLN A 42 0.48 6.63 -11.29
C GLN A 42 1.40 5.57 -10.66
N PRO A 43 2.17 4.83 -11.49
CA PRO A 43 3.22 3.96 -11.00
C PRO A 43 4.22 4.70 -10.11
N MET A 44 4.62 4.06 -9.02
CA MET A 44 5.55 4.63 -8.05
C MET A 44 6.83 3.78 -8.04
N MET A 45 7.97 4.38 -8.34
CA MET A 45 9.28 3.71 -8.23
C MET A 45 10.21 4.47 -7.30
N GLY A 46 9.67 4.90 -6.18
CA GLY A 46 10.44 5.67 -5.21
C GLY A 46 9.56 6.52 -4.30
N ASP A 47 10.17 7.49 -3.65
CA ASP A 47 9.50 8.38 -2.73
C ASP A 47 8.56 9.37 -3.44
N PRO A 48 7.48 9.74 -2.75
CA PRO A 48 7.16 9.33 -1.39
C PRO A 48 6.18 8.16 -1.34
N ALA A 49 6.62 7.02 -0.83
CA ALA A 49 5.74 5.89 -0.52
C ALA A 49 4.74 6.23 0.58
N LEU A 50 3.56 5.61 0.57
CA LEU A 50 2.66 5.67 1.71
C LEU A 50 3.27 4.90 2.90
N PRO A 51 2.97 5.31 4.14
CA PRO A 51 3.44 4.60 5.33
C PRO A 51 3.07 3.11 5.27
N PHE A 52 4.04 2.25 5.54
CA PHE A 52 3.84 0.79 5.51
C PHE A 52 4.70 0.07 6.55
N ARG A 53 4.09 -0.81 7.31
CA ARG A 53 4.75 -1.75 8.23
C ARG A 53 4.14 -3.15 8.08
N PRO A 54 4.91 -4.22 8.25
CA PRO A 54 6.34 -4.29 8.57
C PRO A 54 7.22 -3.79 7.43
N TRP A 55 8.46 -3.39 7.75
CA TRP A 55 9.43 -3.01 6.74
C TRP A 55 9.76 -4.19 5.82
N ILE A 56 9.84 -3.90 4.53
CA ILE A 56 10.27 -4.82 3.49
C ILE A 56 11.34 -4.13 2.63
N ASN A 57 12.36 -4.89 2.20
CA ASN A 57 13.43 -4.35 1.35
C ASN A 57 12.97 -4.27 -0.12
N MET A 58 11.88 -3.56 -0.33
CA MET A 58 11.27 -3.33 -1.64
C MET A 58 10.70 -1.92 -1.68
N LYS A 59 10.48 -1.40 -2.89
CA LYS A 59 9.82 -0.12 -3.11
C LYS A 59 8.33 -0.32 -3.35
N GLN A 60 7.53 0.61 -2.87
CA GLN A 60 6.12 0.65 -3.24
C GLN A 60 6.00 0.91 -4.74
N THR A 61 5.36 -0.01 -5.44
CA THR A 61 5.21 0.03 -6.89
C THR A 61 4.01 0.88 -7.30
N PHE A 62 2.95 0.79 -6.51
CA PHE A 62 1.76 1.63 -6.64
C PHE A 62 1.00 1.72 -5.32
N CYS A 63 0.08 2.66 -5.24
CA CYS A 63 -1.06 2.65 -4.34
C CYS A 63 -2.35 2.85 -5.15
N ALA A 64 -3.45 2.27 -4.69
CA ALA A 64 -4.76 2.44 -5.28
C ALA A 64 -5.84 2.46 -4.22
N GLN A 65 -6.99 3.05 -4.52
CA GLN A 65 -8.14 3.06 -3.62
C GLN A 65 -7.84 3.63 -2.21
N PRO A 66 -7.04 4.72 -2.04
CA PRO A 66 -6.71 5.22 -0.72
C PRO A 66 -7.94 5.78 -0.01
N GLN A 67 -8.11 5.43 1.25
CA GLN A 67 -9.21 5.92 2.08
C GLN A 67 -8.80 6.00 3.56
N ILE A 68 -9.22 7.07 4.24
CA ILE A 68 -9.11 7.15 5.70
C ILE A 68 -10.26 6.35 6.32
N ILE A 69 -9.92 5.46 7.25
CA ILE A 69 -10.88 4.64 7.98
C ILE A 69 -10.67 4.86 9.48
N GLU A 70 -11.77 5.10 10.18
CA GLU A 70 -11.82 5.12 11.64
C GLU A 70 -12.14 3.72 12.16
N PHE A 71 -11.49 3.33 13.24
CA PHE A 71 -11.80 2.14 14.02
C PHE A 71 -12.08 2.55 15.47
N HIS A 72 -12.43 1.61 16.35
CA HIS A 72 -13.03 1.91 17.67
C HIS A 72 -12.30 3.00 18.47
N ASN A 73 -10.97 3.00 18.48
CA ASN A 73 -10.15 3.95 19.23
C ASN A 73 -8.95 4.47 18.43
N GLY A 74 -9.13 4.70 17.13
CA GLY A 74 -8.11 5.27 16.29
C GLY A 74 -8.55 5.45 14.84
N ARG A 75 -7.61 5.87 14.00
CA ARG A 75 -7.83 6.03 12.57
C ARG A 75 -6.59 5.72 11.77
N GLY A 76 -6.79 5.36 10.52
CA GLY A 76 -5.69 5.02 9.63
C GLY A 76 -6.02 5.23 8.17
N VAL A 77 -5.04 4.97 7.32
CA VAL A 77 -5.21 4.91 5.89
C VAL A 77 -5.24 3.46 5.44
N ARG A 78 -6.24 3.11 4.61
CA ARG A 78 -6.22 1.88 3.84
C ARG A 78 -5.90 2.18 2.39
N TYR A 79 -5.22 1.27 1.73
CA TYR A 79 -4.98 1.31 0.30
C TYR A 79 -4.64 -0.09 -0.22
N VAL A 80 -4.81 -0.29 -1.53
CA VAL A 80 -4.35 -1.48 -2.24
C VAL A 80 -2.97 -1.20 -2.80
N SER A 81 -2.05 -2.15 -2.74
CA SER A 81 -0.65 -1.93 -3.12
C SER A 81 0.06 -3.21 -3.52
N TYR A 82 1.23 -3.02 -4.12
CA TYR A 82 2.24 -4.02 -4.41
C TYR A 82 3.63 -3.40 -4.22
N TYR A 83 4.60 -4.23 -3.85
CA TYR A 83 5.98 -3.82 -3.62
C TYR A 83 6.93 -4.69 -4.45
N SER A 84 7.93 -4.09 -5.10
CA SER A 84 8.95 -4.80 -5.89
C SER A 84 10.33 -4.16 -5.76
N GLN A 85 11.34 -4.87 -6.26
CA GLN A 85 12.71 -4.35 -6.36
C GLN A 85 13.02 -3.68 -7.70
N GLY A 86 12.13 -3.82 -8.69
CA GLY A 86 12.33 -3.30 -10.03
C GLY A 86 11.03 -3.23 -10.85
N PRO A 87 11.10 -2.85 -12.12
CA PRO A 87 9.96 -2.74 -13.01
C PRO A 87 9.48 -4.12 -13.48
N ASN A 88 9.03 -4.95 -12.54
CA ASN A 88 8.48 -6.26 -12.85
C ASN A 88 6.97 -6.17 -13.09
N PRO A 89 6.40 -7.02 -13.95
CA PRO A 89 4.95 -7.17 -14.06
C PRO A 89 4.34 -7.45 -12.69
N VAL A 90 3.25 -6.76 -12.38
CA VAL A 90 2.47 -7.05 -11.17
C VAL A 90 1.66 -8.31 -11.42
N LEU A 91 1.70 -9.26 -10.49
CA LEU A 91 0.90 -10.48 -10.55
C LEU A 91 -0.25 -10.40 -9.54
N GLU A 92 -1.39 -10.97 -9.91
CA GLU A 92 -2.61 -10.93 -9.13
C GLU A 92 -2.42 -11.36 -7.67
N GLN A 93 -1.69 -12.47 -7.45
CA GLN A 93 -1.43 -13.05 -6.12
C GLN A 93 -0.46 -12.24 -5.25
N GLU A 94 0.13 -11.16 -5.77
CA GLU A 94 1.08 -10.31 -5.06
C GLU A 94 0.43 -9.01 -4.56
N VAL A 95 -0.80 -8.74 -5.01
CA VAL A 95 -1.56 -7.54 -4.63
C VAL A 95 -2.21 -7.74 -3.27
N PHE A 96 -2.20 -6.69 -2.47
CA PHE A 96 -2.80 -6.76 -1.14
C PHE A 96 -3.44 -5.43 -0.71
N TYR A 97 -4.51 -5.56 0.06
CA TYR A 97 -5.06 -4.50 0.89
C TYR A 97 -4.13 -4.27 2.07
N THR A 98 -3.86 -3.04 2.41
CA THR A 98 -3.19 -2.69 3.66
C THR A 98 -3.90 -1.59 4.41
N PHE A 99 -3.79 -1.63 5.74
CA PHE A 99 -4.27 -0.60 6.65
C PHE A 99 -3.16 -0.22 7.61
N GLN A 100 -2.83 1.08 7.67
CA GLN A 100 -1.77 1.64 8.51
C GLN A 100 -2.39 2.73 9.38
N ALA A 101 -2.32 2.61 10.69
CA ALA A 101 -3.12 3.41 11.59
C ALA A 101 -2.43 3.76 12.91
N LEU A 102 -3.01 4.73 13.61
CA LEU A 102 -2.64 5.10 14.96
C LEU A 102 -3.88 5.09 15.85
N THR A 103 -3.69 4.70 17.12
CA THR A 103 -4.68 4.96 18.18
C THR A 103 -4.79 6.46 18.45
N GLU A 104 -5.92 6.92 18.98
CA GLU A 104 -6.19 8.34 19.27
C GLU A 104 -5.17 8.95 20.24
N ASP A 105 -4.70 8.16 21.21
CA ASP A 105 -3.64 8.53 22.14
C ASP A 105 -2.24 8.52 21.52
N GLY A 106 -2.10 7.97 20.30
CA GLY A 106 -0.84 7.82 19.60
C GLY A 106 0.09 6.76 20.19
N GLU A 107 -0.36 5.95 21.15
CA GLU A 107 0.48 4.96 21.83
C GLU A 107 0.75 3.74 20.97
N PHE A 108 -0.15 3.41 20.03
CA PHE A 108 -0.02 2.23 19.19
C PHE A 108 -0.10 2.55 17.71
N TYR A 109 0.84 1.99 16.97
CA TYR A 109 0.79 1.86 15.52
C TYR A 109 0.16 0.52 15.15
N VAL A 110 -0.88 0.54 14.34
CA VAL A 110 -1.59 -0.65 13.88
C VAL A 110 -1.32 -0.86 12.40
N SER A 111 -0.89 -2.07 12.05
CA SER A 111 -0.68 -2.49 10.67
C SER A 111 -1.45 -3.76 10.38
N ALA A 112 -2.23 -3.74 9.31
CA ALA A 112 -2.87 -4.93 8.76
C ALA A 112 -2.60 -5.02 7.26
N PHE A 113 -2.50 -6.23 6.74
CA PHE A 113 -2.51 -6.51 5.30
C PHE A 113 -3.23 -7.82 5.03
N PHE A 114 -3.93 -7.88 3.90
CA PHE A 114 -4.70 -9.02 3.43
C PHE A 114 -4.49 -9.17 1.93
N PRO A 115 -4.17 -10.36 1.41
CA PRO A 115 -4.21 -10.58 -0.03
C PRO A 115 -5.58 -10.22 -0.58
N VAL A 116 -5.62 -9.63 -1.75
CA VAL A 116 -6.86 -9.34 -2.48
C VAL A 116 -6.67 -9.68 -3.95
N GLU A 117 -7.69 -10.27 -4.53
CA GLU A 117 -7.77 -10.46 -5.98
C GLU A 117 -8.54 -9.29 -6.58
N THR A 118 -8.02 -8.77 -7.68
CA THR A 118 -8.57 -7.60 -8.37
C THR A 118 -9.23 -7.96 -9.69
N GLY A 119 -8.82 -9.10 -10.28
CA GLY A 119 -9.22 -9.50 -11.63
C GLY A 119 -8.59 -8.66 -12.75
N ILE A 120 -7.65 -7.76 -12.42
CA ILE A 120 -7.00 -6.83 -13.36
C ILE A 120 -5.61 -7.32 -13.75
N PHE A 121 -4.86 -7.85 -12.78
CA PHE A 121 -3.48 -8.27 -13.01
C PHE A 121 -3.40 -9.73 -13.53
N PRO A 122 -2.39 -10.06 -14.34
CA PRO A 122 -2.19 -11.44 -14.78
C PRO A 122 -1.79 -12.34 -13.59
N THR A 123 -2.17 -13.62 -13.68
CA THR A 123 -1.76 -14.65 -12.71
C THR A 123 -0.37 -15.23 -13.01
N GLU A 124 0.10 -15.06 -14.25
CA GLU A 124 1.42 -15.49 -14.71
C GLU A 124 2.12 -14.32 -15.42
N PRO A 125 3.46 -14.25 -15.37
CA PRO A 125 4.19 -13.22 -16.07
C PRO A 125 3.82 -13.21 -17.57
N PRO A 126 3.46 -12.05 -18.16
CA PRO A 126 3.14 -11.96 -19.57
C PRO A 126 4.38 -12.26 -20.42
N ALA A 127 4.16 -12.85 -21.59
CA ALA A 127 5.23 -12.99 -22.58
C ALA A 127 5.70 -11.59 -23.01
N CYS A 128 7.00 -11.43 -23.16
CA CYS A 128 7.60 -10.20 -23.69
C CYS A 128 8.23 -10.48 -25.07
N PRO A 129 7.46 -10.29 -26.15
CA PRO A 129 7.94 -10.56 -27.50
C PRO A 129 9.10 -9.64 -27.95
N THR A 130 9.13 -8.44 -27.39
CA THR A 130 10.10 -7.37 -27.72
C THR A 130 11.31 -7.37 -26.78
N CYS A 131 11.31 -8.20 -25.74
CA CYS A 131 12.45 -8.31 -24.84
C CYS A 131 13.70 -8.76 -25.60
N GLY A 132 14.72 -7.89 -25.62
CA GLY A 132 15.97 -8.15 -26.32
C GLY A 132 16.09 -7.42 -27.67
N GLU A 133 15.08 -6.68 -28.11
CA GLU A 133 15.22 -5.75 -29.23
C GLU A 133 16.11 -4.56 -28.83
N PRO A 134 16.90 -3.99 -29.79
CA PRO A 134 17.86 -2.92 -29.45
C PRO A 134 17.24 -1.66 -28.85
N ASP A 135 15.99 -1.35 -29.20
CA ASP A 135 15.26 -0.15 -28.76
C ASP A 135 14.23 -0.45 -27.64
N TYR A 136 14.27 -1.66 -27.07
CA TYR A 136 13.35 -2.04 -25.99
C TYR A 136 13.68 -1.32 -24.69
N ASP A 137 12.73 -0.53 -24.20
CA ASP A 137 12.80 0.10 -22.88
C ASP A 137 11.80 -0.58 -21.91
N PRO A 138 12.26 -1.50 -21.06
CA PRO A 138 11.39 -2.22 -20.13
C PRO A 138 10.72 -1.30 -19.11
N PHE A 139 11.34 -0.16 -18.77
CA PHE A 139 10.76 0.78 -17.82
C PHE A 139 9.61 1.57 -18.43
N ALA A 140 9.76 2.01 -19.68
CA ALA A 140 8.71 2.73 -20.39
C ALA A 140 7.48 1.83 -20.63
N GLU A 141 7.70 0.59 -21.08
CA GLU A 141 6.62 -0.37 -21.28
C GLU A 141 5.91 -0.70 -19.96
N TRP A 142 6.68 -1.02 -18.91
CA TRP A 142 6.12 -1.27 -17.58
C TRP A 142 5.30 -0.09 -17.06
N THR A 143 5.79 1.14 -17.22
CA THR A 143 5.08 2.35 -16.77
C THR A 143 3.75 2.52 -17.49
N ALA A 144 3.73 2.27 -18.81
CA ALA A 144 2.52 2.40 -19.61
C ALA A 144 1.47 1.34 -19.20
N VAL A 145 1.86 0.07 -19.14
CA VAL A 145 0.97 -1.05 -18.79
C VAL A 145 0.42 -0.87 -17.37
N LEU A 146 1.27 -0.61 -16.40
CA LEU A 146 0.83 -0.41 -15.02
C LEU A 146 -0.04 0.85 -14.88
N GLY A 147 0.26 1.91 -15.63
CA GLY A 147 -0.56 3.12 -15.64
C GLY A 147 -2.01 2.84 -16.06
N GLU A 148 -2.23 2.05 -17.12
CA GLU A 148 -3.56 1.63 -17.56
C GLU A 148 -4.27 0.75 -16.52
N GLN A 149 -3.54 -0.19 -15.91
CA GLN A 149 -4.08 -1.05 -14.86
C GLN A 149 -4.47 -0.24 -13.61
N LEU A 150 -3.72 0.79 -13.24
CA LEU A 150 -4.05 1.66 -12.12
C LEU A 150 -5.29 2.52 -12.35
N ILE A 151 -5.54 2.95 -13.59
CA ILE A 151 -6.78 3.63 -13.94
C ILE A 151 -7.97 2.70 -13.69
N GLN A 152 -7.88 1.45 -14.14
CA GLN A 152 -8.92 0.44 -13.92
C GLN A 152 -9.10 0.15 -12.43
N LEU A 153 -8.00 -0.11 -11.72
CA LEU A 153 -8.01 -0.44 -10.29
C LEU A 153 -8.61 0.67 -9.42
N ASN A 154 -8.33 1.94 -9.73
CA ASN A 154 -8.90 3.06 -9.00
C ASN A 154 -10.38 3.33 -9.34
N ALA A 155 -10.84 2.89 -10.51
CA ALA A 155 -12.24 2.99 -10.93
C ALA A 155 -13.10 1.80 -10.48
N GLN A 156 -12.47 0.68 -10.07
CA GLN A 156 -13.14 -0.55 -9.70
C GLN A 156 -13.98 -0.37 -8.43
N PRO A 157 -15.25 -0.79 -8.41
CA PRO A 157 -16.05 -0.82 -7.18
C PRO A 157 -15.41 -1.68 -6.08
N ALA A 158 -15.54 -1.24 -4.83
CA ALA A 158 -14.93 -1.93 -3.68
C ALA A 158 -15.45 -3.36 -3.46
N ASP A 159 -16.62 -3.69 -3.96
CA ASP A 159 -17.26 -5.00 -3.87
C ASP A 159 -16.84 -5.97 -4.99
N GLU A 160 -16.11 -5.50 -5.99
CA GLU A 160 -15.54 -6.34 -7.06
C GLU A 160 -14.15 -6.92 -6.72
N PHE A 161 -13.60 -6.58 -5.57
CA PHE A 161 -12.38 -7.21 -5.02
C PHE A 161 -12.74 -8.50 -4.26
N GLU A 162 -11.83 -9.48 -4.22
CA GLU A 162 -12.01 -10.71 -3.45
C GLU A 162 -10.84 -10.91 -2.45
N PRO A 163 -11.09 -10.84 -1.13
CA PRO A 163 -12.33 -10.39 -0.49
C PRO A 163 -12.64 -8.92 -0.79
N SER A 164 -13.94 -8.57 -0.77
CA SER A 164 -14.40 -7.19 -0.97
C SER A 164 -13.72 -6.21 -0.02
N LEU A 165 -13.30 -5.03 -0.53
CA LEU A 165 -12.70 -3.99 0.30
C LEU A 165 -13.69 -3.51 1.38
N ASN A 166 -15.00 -3.50 1.09
CA ASN A 166 -16.03 -3.14 2.06
C ASN A 166 -16.05 -4.10 3.26
N VAL A 167 -15.87 -5.41 3.01
CA VAL A 167 -15.80 -6.42 4.07
C VAL A 167 -14.55 -6.23 4.93
N LEU A 168 -13.40 -5.95 4.29
CA LEU A 168 -12.16 -5.67 5.00
C LEU A 168 -12.24 -4.36 5.80
N ASP A 169 -12.87 -3.32 5.24
CA ASP A 169 -13.10 -2.04 5.91
C ASP A 169 -13.98 -2.22 7.17
N GLU A 170 -15.06 -3.03 7.09
CA GLU A 170 -15.88 -3.34 8.26
C GLU A 170 -15.13 -4.17 9.32
N LEU A 171 -14.26 -5.10 8.88
CA LEU A 171 -13.37 -5.81 9.79
C LEU A 171 -12.44 -4.83 10.54
N ILE A 172 -11.84 -3.88 9.83
CA ILE A 172 -10.99 -2.84 10.44
C ILE A 172 -11.76 -1.98 11.43
N LYS A 173 -12.96 -1.51 11.07
CA LYS A 173 -13.82 -0.70 11.96
C LYS A 173 -14.16 -1.41 13.29
N SER A 174 -14.24 -2.74 13.25
CA SER A 174 -14.52 -3.56 14.44
C SER A 174 -13.34 -3.71 15.40
N VAL A 175 -12.13 -3.30 14.98
CA VAL A 175 -10.91 -3.44 15.79
C VAL A 175 -10.94 -2.51 16.99
N GLN A 176 -10.55 -3.02 18.15
CA GLN A 176 -10.28 -2.26 19.35
C GLN A 176 -8.92 -2.64 19.92
N ILE A 177 -8.04 -1.65 20.04
CA ILE A 177 -6.73 -1.85 20.69
C ILE A 177 -6.89 -1.56 22.18
N ARG A 178 -6.45 -2.48 23.01
CA ARG A 178 -6.48 -2.35 24.47
C ARG A 178 -5.07 -2.46 25.02
N ASN A 179 -4.76 -1.61 26.01
CA ASN A 179 -3.55 -1.68 26.81
C ASN A 179 -3.55 -2.91 27.72
#